data_838b29828b272ce877a0d6836df51304
#
_entry.id   838b29828b272ce877a0d6836df51304
#
_cell.length_a   1.000
_cell.length_b   1.000
_cell.length_c   1.000
_cell.angle_alpha   90.00
_cell.angle_beta   90.00
_cell.angle_gamma   90.00
#
_symmetry.space_group_name_H-M   'P 1'
#
loop_
_entity.id
_entity.type
_entity.pdbx_description
1 polymer ?
#
loop_
_entity_poly.entity_id
_entity_poly.type
_entity_poly.pdbx_seq_one_letter_code
_entity_poly.pdbx_strand_id
1 'polypeptide(L)'
;MRKISIISKMRNLTFVSILFLFALCIFPLNADTGDIFHVKVAVNAEQNSKEAQDELLNQAQREAIKTYIHMCNADVPDKILASAQDNATFYVISSKKQNEKWTQLDQNAGQLAGDFVVELSLDKINQWMVKNGFMQQGKMELVILEELPDLAGIKLDNILGAGVEGQKFFLQRYTTFQRRIRDAILKKMETYGFLIHLLEDKPLYKEFKSKNGTLVGVYFDPTSDKFVLDSGLLTAIQENNPNTLVLSYRIDTLIFLPETEELSITINFSIKDLKSGITRSIGTQTYRQRSSQRNRELLMDNFANCVENAINKLMNEENAAAKLNAAAISIKNMAIRPKGALTFIVNASAFDTKVRKRVMYMIRKELLSKGLSSSEKIMSSDTTMTAEINPDKCKDREELYMEYIAPFLEGIGIELDDDKVHYDGDNLLIKP
;
A
#
# COMPACT_ATOMS: atom_id res chain seq x y z
N MET A 1 -18.58 -9.35 70.79
CA MET A 1 -17.41 -8.94 70.00
C MET A 1 -17.09 -9.86 68.82
N ARG A 2 -18.02 -10.57 68.17
CA ARG A 2 -17.72 -11.44 67.00
C ARG A 2 -18.35 -11.02 65.66
N LYS A 3 -19.17 -9.97 65.61
CA LYS A 3 -19.81 -9.48 64.37
C LYS A 3 -19.00 -8.48 63.54
N ILE A 4 -17.96 -7.81 64.11
CA ILE A 4 -17.16 -6.81 63.42
C ILE A 4 -16.10 -7.39 62.49
N SER A 5 -15.64 -8.65 62.77
CA SER A 5 -14.60 -9.31 62.00
C SER A 5 -15.06 -9.80 60.60
N ILE A 6 -16.34 -10.08 60.41
CA ILE A 6 -16.86 -10.62 59.14
C ILE A 6 -17.08 -9.52 58.12
N ILE A 7 -17.50 -8.34 58.55
CA ILE A 7 -17.72 -7.18 57.67
C ILE A 7 -16.40 -6.63 57.11
N SER A 8 -15.34 -6.67 57.90
CA SER A 8 -13.99 -6.24 57.46
C SER A 8 -13.40 -7.18 56.40
N LYS A 9 -13.62 -8.51 56.54
CA LYS A 9 -13.15 -9.48 55.52
C LYS A 9 -13.94 -9.41 54.24
N MET A 10 -15.24 -9.13 54.26
CA MET A 10 -16.04 -8.94 53.04
C MET A 10 -15.70 -7.64 52.31
N ARG A 11 -15.39 -6.55 53.02
CA ARG A 11 -14.94 -5.30 52.38
C ARG A 11 -13.59 -5.46 51.68
N ASN A 12 -12.66 -6.21 52.21
CA ASN A 12 -11.37 -6.46 51.58
C ASN A 12 -11.49 -7.38 50.35
N LEU A 13 -12.41 -8.38 50.37
CA LEU A 13 -12.65 -9.27 49.21
C LEU A 13 -13.27 -8.51 48.03
N THR A 14 -14.26 -7.64 48.30
CA THR A 14 -14.88 -6.81 47.25
C THR A 14 -13.92 -5.79 46.66
N PHE A 15 -13.01 -5.20 47.47
CA PHE A 15 -12.01 -4.26 46.99
C PHE A 15 -10.95 -4.94 46.12
N VAL A 16 -10.50 -6.13 46.48
CA VAL A 16 -9.54 -6.94 45.68
C VAL A 16 -10.19 -7.39 44.36
N SER A 17 -11.47 -7.78 44.38
CA SER A 17 -12.19 -8.19 43.16
C SER A 17 -12.45 -7.01 42.20
N ILE A 18 -12.72 -5.81 42.74
CA ILE A 18 -12.87 -4.58 41.92
C ILE A 18 -11.51 -4.15 41.36
N LEU A 19 -10.41 -4.24 42.12
CA LEU A 19 -9.06 -3.96 41.62
C LEU A 19 -8.63 -4.96 40.53
N PHE A 20 -9.02 -6.24 40.65
CA PHE A 20 -8.73 -7.25 39.62
C PHE A 20 -9.57 -7.03 38.35
N LEU A 21 -10.82 -6.60 38.46
CA LEU A 21 -11.65 -6.19 37.33
C LEU A 21 -11.13 -4.92 36.66
N PHE A 22 -10.63 -3.94 37.44
CA PHE A 22 -10.00 -2.73 36.88
C PHE A 22 -8.65 -3.01 36.22
N ALA A 23 -7.87 -3.94 36.76
CA ALA A 23 -6.59 -4.35 36.15
C ALA A 23 -6.80 -5.13 34.83
N LEU A 24 -7.92 -5.84 34.69
CA LEU A 24 -8.31 -6.49 33.41
C LEU A 24 -8.84 -5.50 32.36
N CYS A 25 -9.28 -4.30 32.77
CA CYS A 25 -9.76 -3.27 31.85
C CYS A 25 -8.65 -2.29 31.37
N ILE A 26 -7.44 -2.36 31.95
CA ILE A 26 -6.33 -1.41 31.64
C ILE A 26 -5.28 -2.01 30.70
N PHE A 27 -5.32 -3.31 30.45
CA PHE A 27 -4.57 -3.82 29.32
C PHE A 27 -5.40 -3.53 28.05
N PRO A 28 -4.92 -2.65 27.15
CA PRO A 28 -5.48 -2.66 25.81
C PRO A 28 -5.24 -4.12 25.33
N LEU A 29 -6.29 -4.87 25.13
CA LEU A 29 -6.24 -5.99 24.23
C LEU A 29 -5.79 -5.36 22.90
N ASN A 30 -4.49 -5.39 22.62
CA ASN A 30 -4.01 -5.21 21.29
C ASN A 30 -4.67 -6.32 20.49
N ALA A 31 -5.80 -5.99 19.88
CA ALA A 31 -6.42 -6.90 18.93
C ALA A 31 -5.35 -7.20 17.89
N ASP A 32 -4.97 -8.46 17.79
CA ASP A 32 -3.98 -8.92 16.81
C ASP A 32 -4.46 -8.43 15.45
N THR A 33 -3.64 -7.67 14.73
CA THR A 33 -4.01 -7.14 13.42
C THR A 33 -4.06 -8.32 12.46
N GLY A 34 -5.27 -8.80 12.19
CA GLY A 34 -5.52 -9.92 11.28
C GLY A 34 -5.80 -9.45 9.87
N ASP A 35 -5.43 -10.25 8.87
CA ASP A 35 -5.90 -10.08 7.50
C ASP A 35 -6.18 -11.42 6.83
N ILE A 36 -7.06 -11.40 5.83
CA ILE A 36 -7.65 -12.59 5.22
C ILE A 36 -6.98 -12.89 3.88
N PHE A 37 -6.56 -14.14 3.70
CA PHE A 37 -5.95 -14.64 2.48
C PHE A 37 -6.81 -15.75 1.87
N HIS A 38 -7.14 -15.63 0.59
CA HIS A 38 -7.75 -16.69 -0.19
C HIS A 38 -6.67 -17.53 -0.85
N VAL A 39 -6.62 -18.81 -0.49
CA VAL A 39 -5.55 -19.70 -0.91
C VAL A 39 -6.15 -20.95 -1.58
N LYS A 40 -5.58 -21.31 -2.73
CA LYS A 40 -5.92 -22.55 -3.44
C LYS A 40 -4.73 -23.50 -3.37
N VAL A 41 -4.96 -24.65 -2.83
CA VAL A 41 -3.91 -25.67 -2.65
C VAL A 41 -4.39 -27.04 -3.10
N ALA A 42 -3.44 -27.92 -3.39
CA ALA A 42 -3.71 -29.30 -3.72
C ALA A 42 -2.63 -30.22 -3.15
N VAL A 43 -3.02 -31.36 -2.63
CA VAL A 43 -2.12 -32.41 -2.13
C VAL A 43 -2.40 -33.71 -2.87
N ASN A 44 -1.33 -34.49 -3.14
CA ASN A 44 -1.49 -35.83 -3.66
C ASN A 44 -1.61 -36.82 -2.52
N ALA A 45 -2.56 -37.71 -2.60
CA ALA A 45 -2.80 -38.74 -1.58
C ALA A 45 -3.30 -40.03 -2.23
N GLU A 46 -3.17 -41.14 -1.53
CA GLU A 46 -3.69 -42.44 -1.99
C GLU A 46 -5.23 -42.50 -1.94
N GLN A 47 -5.80 -41.78 -0.96
CA GLN A 47 -7.24 -41.71 -0.77
C GLN A 47 -7.64 -40.37 -0.12
N ASN A 48 -8.91 -40.01 -0.23
CA ASN A 48 -9.46 -38.87 0.52
C ASN A 48 -9.65 -39.23 1.99
N SER A 49 -8.55 -39.17 2.71
CA SER A 49 -8.51 -39.48 4.16
C SER A 49 -8.49 -38.22 5.01
N LYS A 50 -8.67 -38.36 6.30
CA LYS A 50 -8.54 -37.25 7.26
C LYS A 50 -7.13 -36.64 7.22
N GLU A 51 -6.12 -37.50 7.12
CA GLU A 51 -4.71 -37.10 7.05
C GLU A 51 -4.45 -36.23 5.80
N ALA A 52 -5.03 -36.60 4.66
CA ALA A 52 -4.94 -35.80 3.44
C ALA A 52 -5.64 -34.45 3.59
N GLN A 53 -6.77 -34.38 4.29
CA GLN A 53 -7.48 -33.13 4.58
C GLN A 53 -6.70 -32.23 5.56
N ASP A 54 -6.09 -32.83 6.60
CA ASP A 54 -5.25 -32.10 7.56
C ASP A 54 -3.98 -31.56 6.86
N GLU A 55 -3.36 -32.32 5.97
CA GLU A 55 -2.21 -31.85 5.18
C GLU A 55 -2.61 -30.73 4.20
N LEU A 56 -3.78 -30.83 3.57
CA LEU A 56 -4.30 -29.79 2.70
C LEU A 56 -4.51 -28.47 3.45
N LEU A 57 -5.04 -28.53 4.68
CA LEU A 57 -5.20 -27.36 5.55
C LEU A 57 -3.84 -26.78 5.95
N ASN A 58 -2.90 -27.62 6.36
CA ASN A 58 -1.54 -27.20 6.70
C ASN A 58 -0.86 -26.49 5.53
N GLN A 59 -1.02 -27.03 4.31
CA GLN A 59 -0.46 -26.43 3.12
C GLN A 59 -1.11 -25.07 2.79
N ALA A 60 -2.42 -24.91 3.01
CA ALA A 60 -3.10 -23.65 2.85
C ALA A 60 -2.55 -22.58 3.81
N GLN A 61 -2.32 -22.93 5.06
CA GLN A 61 -1.73 -22.03 6.06
C GLN A 61 -0.28 -21.62 5.68
N ARG A 62 0.53 -22.58 5.26
CA ARG A 62 1.91 -22.35 4.79
C ARG A 62 1.95 -21.41 3.57
N GLU A 63 1.04 -21.61 2.60
CA GLU A 63 0.97 -20.79 1.41
C GLU A 63 0.48 -19.37 1.69
N ALA A 64 -0.45 -19.19 2.64
CA ALA A 64 -0.86 -17.85 3.08
C ALA A 64 0.31 -17.06 3.67
N ILE A 65 1.09 -17.68 4.57
CA ILE A 65 2.29 -17.06 5.16
C ILE A 65 3.32 -16.70 4.09
N LYS A 66 3.61 -17.63 3.18
CA LYS A 66 4.52 -17.41 2.06
C LYS A 66 4.06 -16.24 1.18
N THR A 67 2.78 -16.21 0.86
CA THR A 67 2.18 -15.13 0.07
C THR A 67 2.40 -13.77 0.73
N TYR A 68 2.12 -13.64 2.03
CA TYR A 68 2.33 -12.39 2.74
C TYR A 68 3.81 -11.97 2.78
N ILE A 69 4.72 -12.89 3.10
CA ILE A 69 6.17 -12.61 3.14
C ILE A 69 6.67 -12.16 1.75
N HIS A 70 6.23 -12.81 0.68
CA HIS A 70 6.57 -12.40 -0.69
C HIS A 70 5.99 -11.02 -1.06
N MET A 71 4.77 -10.70 -0.62
CA MET A 71 4.21 -9.36 -0.80
C MET A 71 5.06 -8.28 -0.14
N CYS A 72 5.70 -8.59 0.98
CA CYS A 72 6.63 -7.68 1.67
C CYS A 72 7.97 -7.50 0.93
N ASN A 73 8.20 -8.18 -0.19
CA ASN A 73 9.48 -8.26 -0.89
C ASN A 73 10.66 -8.53 0.08
N ALA A 74 10.38 -9.28 1.14
CA ALA A 74 11.42 -9.75 2.02
C ALA A 74 12.18 -10.87 1.30
N ASP A 75 13.49 -10.65 1.08
CA ASP A 75 14.38 -11.66 0.51
C ASP A 75 14.71 -12.69 1.59
N VAL A 76 13.74 -13.56 1.83
CA VAL A 76 13.80 -14.59 2.88
C VAL A 76 14.30 -15.90 2.24
N PRO A 77 15.49 -16.39 2.64
CA PRO A 77 15.98 -17.67 2.15
C PRO A 77 14.99 -18.81 2.43
N ASP A 78 14.84 -19.74 1.49
CA ASP A 78 13.87 -20.85 1.58
C ASP A 78 13.94 -21.63 2.91
N LYS A 79 15.15 -21.85 3.43
CA LYS A 79 15.37 -22.51 4.72
C LYS A 79 14.72 -21.78 5.89
N ILE A 80 14.77 -20.44 5.87
CA ILE A 80 14.22 -19.61 6.94
C ILE A 80 12.71 -19.47 6.75
N LEU A 81 12.26 -19.33 5.51
CA LEU A 81 10.84 -19.34 5.17
C LEU A 81 10.17 -20.66 5.62
N ALA A 82 10.83 -21.79 5.37
CA ALA A 82 10.36 -23.10 5.84
C ALA A 82 10.13 -23.14 7.36
N SER A 83 11.00 -22.50 8.15
CA SER A 83 10.83 -22.44 9.61
C SER A 83 9.58 -21.63 10.03
N ALA A 84 9.20 -20.60 9.28
CA ALA A 84 7.94 -19.88 9.52
C ALA A 84 6.74 -20.76 9.12
N GLN A 85 6.83 -21.45 8.00
CA GLN A 85 5.80 -22.35 7.50
C GLN A 85 5.58 -23.57 8.42
N ASP A 86 6.63 -24.11 9.02
CA ASP A 86 6.54 -25.23 9.99
C ASP A 86 5.86 -24.82 11.30
N ASN A 87 5.88 -23.54 11.62
CA ASN A 87 5.16 -22.95 12.75
C ASN A 87 3.88 -22.21 12.32
N ALA A 88 3.26 -22.60 11.21
CA ALA A 88 2.12 -21.87 10.62
C ALA A 88 0.98 -21.63 11.60
N THR A 89 0.65 -22.60 12.43
CA THR A 89 -0.42 -22.49 13.43
C THR A 89 -0.21 -21.35 14.45
N PHE A 90 1.03 -20.93 14.68
CA PHE A 90 1.33 -19.79 15.56
C PHE A 90 0.93 -18.43 14.93
N TYR A 91 1.00 -18.35 13.60
CA TYR A 91 0.74 -17.13 12.83
C TYR A 91 -0.69 -17.05 12.31
N VAL A 92 -1.43 -18.15 12.34
CA VAL A 92 -2.81 -18.23 11.85
C VAL A 92 -3.78 -17.93 13.00
N ILE A 93 -4.70 -16.99 12.79
CA ILE A 93 -5.80 -16.67 13.71
C ILE A 93 -6.94 -17.66 13.45
N SER A 94 -7.32 -17.82 12.19
CA SER A 94 -8.39 -18.72 11.78
C SER A 94 -8.16 -19.29 10.38
N SER A 95 -8.75 -20.47 10.10
CA SER A 95 -8.75 -21.06 8.76
C SER A 95 -10.10 -21.69 8.49
N LYS A 96 -10.68 -21.37 7.33
CA LYS A 96 -11.98 -21.89 6.92
C LYS A 96 -11.90 -22.47 5.50
N LYS A 97 -12.26 -23.72 5.37
CA LYS A 97 -12.41 -24.37 4.06
C LYS A 97 -13.68 -23.85 3.38
N GLN A 98 -13.57 -23.44 2.12
CA GLN A 98 -14.70 -23.01 1.29
C GLN A 98 -15.17 -24.15 0.38
N ASN A 99 -14.22 -24.75 -0.35
CA ASN A 99 -14.48 -25.82 -1.31
C ASN A 99 -13.44 -26.92 -1.15
N GLU A 100 -13.82 -28.12 -1.55
CA GLU A 100 -12.93 -29.28 -1.61
C GLU A 100 -13.33 -30.17 -2.78
N LYS A 101 -12.34 -30.66 -3.51
CA LYS A 101 -12.55 -31.57 -4.62
C LYS A 101 -11.49 -32.65 -4.63
N TRP A 102 -11.94 -33.90 -4.61
CA TRP A 102 -11.09 -35.06 -4.86
C TRP A 102 -11.11 -35.42 -6.35
N THR A 103 -9.95 -35.69 -6.92
CA THR A 103 -9.79 -36.15 -8.31
C THR A 103 -8.92 -37.39 -8.30
N GLN A 104 -9.45 -38.52 -8.73
CA GLN A 104 -8.69 -39.76 -8.91
C GLN A 104 -7.76 -39.59 -10.11
N LEU A 105 -6.47 -39.85 -9.93
CA LEU A 105 -5.44 -39.77 -10.97
C LEU A 105 -5.13 -41.16 -11.56
N ASP A 106 -5.03 -42.17 -10.69
CA ASP A 106 -4.86 -43.57 -11.06
C ASP A 106 -5.48 -44.52 -10.00
N GLN A 107 -5.18 -45.82 -10.07
CA GLN A 107 -5.79 -46.82 -9.15
C GLN A 107 -5.39 -46.62 -7.69
N ASN A 108 -4.22 -46.04 -7.41
CA ASN A 108 -3.65 -45.90 -6.08
C ASN A 108 -3.28 -44.44 -5.73
N ALA A 109 -3.64 -43.47 -6.54
CA ALA A 109 -3.31 -42.08 -6.30
C ALA A 109 -4.43 -41.15 -6.77
N GLY A 110 -4.63 -40.10 -6.02
CA GLY A 110 -5.53 -38.99 -6.32
C GLY A 110 -4.98 -37.66 -5.86
N GLN A 111 -5.68 -36.62 -6.21
CA GLN A 111 -5.37 -35.26 -5.79
C GLN A 111 -6.56 -34.67 -5.03
N LEU A 112 -6.31 -34.22 -3.83
CA LEU A 112 -7.25 -33.45 -3.05
C LEU A 112 -6.92 -31.97 -3.22
N ALA A 113 -7.82 -31.19 -3.78
CA ALA A 113 -7.67 -29.75 -3.97
C ALA A 113 -8.71 -29.01 -3.14
N GLY A 114 -8.36 -27.84 -2.64
CA GLY A 114 -9.28 -27.04 -1.85
C GLY A 114 -9.01 -25.53 -1.92
N ASP A 115 -10.08 -24.78 -1.72
CA ASP A 115 -10.05 -23.32 -1.56
C ASP A 115 -10.25 -23.02 -0.06
N PHE A 116 -9.35 -22.20 0.49
CA PHE A 116 -9.35 -21.84 1.90
C PHE A 116 -9.35 -20.33 2.07
N VAL A 117 -9.97 -19.90 3.17
CA VAL A 117 -9.85 -18.57 3.73
C VAL A 117 -8.99 -18.70 4.98
N VAL A 118 -7.82 -18.10 4.97
CA VAL A 118 -6.86 -18.12 6.07
C VAL A 118 -6.68 -16.71 6.59
N GLU A 119 -6.95 -16.50 7.87
CA GLU A 119 -6.71 -15.24 8.56
C GLU A 119 -5.36 -15.31 9.28
N LEU A 120 -4.45 -14.40 8.92
CA LEU A 120 -3.10 -14.34 9.47
C LEU A 120 -2.97 -13.22 10.50
N SER A 121 -2.22 -13.46 11.56
CA SER A 121 -1.73 -12.45 12.47
C SER A 121 -0.53 -11.73 11.84
N LEU A 122 -0.78 -10.57 11.22
CA LEU A 122 0.28 -9.80 10.60
C LEU A 122 1.34 -9.34 11.62
N ASP A 123 0.92 -9.00 12.84
CA ASP A 123 1.83 -8.56 13.90
C ASP A 123 2.83 -9.66 14.27
N LYS A 124 2.39 -10.91 14.41
CA LYS A 124 3.29 -12.03 14.72
C LYS A 124 4.27 -12.33 13.59
N ILE A 125 3.81 -12.28 12.34
CA ILE A 125 4.68 -12.49 11.18
C ILE A 125 5.68 -11.33 11.06
N ASN A 126 5.24 -10.07 11.26
CA ASN A 126 6.12 -8.92 11.25
C ASN A 126 7.17 -8.99 12.37
N GLN A 127 6.80 -9.40 13.59
CA GLN A 127 7.75 -9.65 14.68
C GLN A 127 8.76 -10.74 14.33
N TRP A 128 8.32 -11.80 13.67
CA TRP A 128 9.22 -12.84 13.18
C TRP A 128 10.18 -12.30 12.11
N MET A 129 9.70 -11.48 11.17
CA MET A 129 10.56 -10.82 10.17
C MET A 129 11.59 -9.88 10.82
N VAL A 130 11.18 -9.11 11.83
CA VAL A 130 12.10 -8.26 12.61
C VAL A 130 13.17 -9.08 13.30
N LYS A 131 12.77 -10.16 14.00
CA LYS A 131 13.69 -11.04 14.73
C LYS A 131 14.74 -11.69 13.84
N ASN A 132 14.38 -11.97 12.57
CA ASN A 132 15.28 -12.60 11.60
C ASN A 132 16.00 -11.59 10.68
N GLY A 133 15.86 -10.28 10.94
CA GLY A 133 16.55 -9.22 10.20
C GLY A 133 15.96 -8.87 8.83
N PHE A 134 14.76 -9.35 8.52
CA PHE A 134 14.07 -9.06 7.26
C PHE A 134 13.19 -7.80 7.32
N MET A 135 13.08 -7.19 8.48
CA MET A 135 12.32 -5.97 8.72
C MET A 135 12.92 -5.17 9.88
N GLN A 136 12.82 -3.85 9.83
CA GLN A 136 13.24 -3.01 10.95
C GLN A 136 12.23 -3.06 12.11
N GLN A 137 12.75 -2.96 13.33
CA GLN A 137 11.91 -2.88 14.53
C GLN A 137 11.22 -1.53 14.62
N GLY A 138 9.95 -1.51 14.99
CA GLY A 138 9.16 -0.32 15.29
C GLY A 138 7.86 -0.24 14.50
N LYS A 139 6.93 0.60 14.95
CA LYS A 139 5.73 0.92 14.18
C LYS A 139 6.15 1.73 12.95
N MET A 140 5.54 1.42 11.81
CA MET A 140 5.74 2.22 10.62
C MET A 140 5.03 3.55 10.78
N GLU A 141 5.78 4.62 10.55
CA GLU A 141 5.27 5.98 10.60
C GLU A 141 4.83 6.42 9.22
N LEU A 142 3.63 6.95 9.13
CA LEU A 142 3.06 7.49 7.90
C LEU A 142 2.69 8.96 8.09
N VAL A 143 2.95 9.75 7.05
CA VAL A 143 2.35 11.07 6.87
C VAL A 143 1.26 10.94 5.82
N ILE A 144 0.06 11.44 6.09
CA ILE A 144 -1.00 11.49 5.09
C ILE A 144 -0.84 12.79 4.30
N LEU A 145 -0.65 12.65 2.98
CA LEU A 145 -0.59 13.75 2.04
C LEU A 145 -1.77 13.67 1.08
N GLU A 146 -2.55 14.73 1.04
CA GLU A 146 -3.60 14.89 0.05
C GLU A 146 -2.99 15.54 -1.19
N GLU A 147 -2.90 14.76 -2.26
CA GLU A 147 -2.49 15.30 -3.55
C GLU A 147 -3.66 16.09 -4.16
N LEU A 148 -3.32 17.11 -4.94
CA LEU A 148 -4.35 17.84 -5.68
C LEU A 148 -5.16 16.89 -6.54
N PRO A 149 -6.49 17.06 -6.55
CA PRO A 149 -7.35 16.36 -7.51
C PRO A 149 -6.87 16.61 -8.93
N ASP A 150 -6.99 15.62 -9.79
CA ASP A 150 -6.81 15.83 -11.22
C ASP A 150 -7.99 16.64 -11.77
N LEU A 151 -7.82 17.95 -11.84
CA LEU A 151 -8.87 18.87 -12.29
C LEU A 151 -9.28 18.64 -13.75
N ALA A 152 -8.40 18.05 -14.57
CA ALA A 152 -8.74 17.66 -15.94
C ALA A 152 -9.69 16.45 -15.97
N GLY A 153 -9.63 15.60 -14.94
CA GLY A 153 -10.56 14.47 -14.74
C GLY A 153 -11.91 14.88 -14.15
N ILE A 154 -12.08 16.15 -13.73
CA ILE A 154 -13.32 16.64 -13.14
C ILE A 154 -14.22 17.21 -14.22
N LYS A 155 -15.27 16.46 -14.59
CA LYS A 155 -16.21 16.80 -15.65
C LYS A 155 -17.53 17.30 -15.08
N LEU A 156 -17.47 18.44 -14.40
CA LEU A 156 -18.62 19.08 -13.76
C LEU A 156 -18.83 20.51 -14.23
N ASP A 157 -18.32 20.88 -15.42
CA ASP A 157 -18.34 22.25 -15.93
C ASP A 157 -19.74 22.87 -15.99
N ASN A 158 -20.74 22.07 -16.32
CA ASN A 158 -22.15 22.51 -16.35
C ASN A 158 -22.72 22.90 -14.98
N ILE A 159 -22.04 22.48 -13.90
CA ILE A 159 -22.49 22.69 -12.52
C ILE A 159 -21.55 23.62 -11.76
N LEU A 160 -20.24 23.41 -11.89
CA LEU A 160 -19.24 24.17 -11.15
C LEU A 160 -18.86 25.49 -11.84
N GLY A 161 -19.10 25.61 -13.14
CA GLY A 161 -18.59 26.68 -13.99
C GLY A 161 -17.23 26.34 -14.59
N ALA A 162 -16.94 26.90 -15.74
CA ALA A 162 -15.71 26.64 -16.48
C ALA A 162 -14.49 27.38 -15.92
N GLY A 163 -13.30 26.85 -16.17
CA GLY A 163 -12.01 27.50 -15.88
C GLY A 163 -11.72 27.68 -14.39
N VAL A 164 -10.96 28.73 -14.09
CA VAL A 164 -10.43 29.01 -12.73
C VAL A 164 -11.54 29.21 -11.68
N GLU A 165 -12.65 29.78 -12.05
CA GLU A 165 -13.79 30.01 -11.14
C GLU A 165 -14.41 28.71 -10.64
N GLY A 166 -14.66 27.77 -11.54
CA GLY A 166 -15.14 26.43 -11.19
C GLY A 166 -14.13 25.67 -10.35
N GLN A 167 -12.84 25.75 -10.71
CA GLN A 167 -11.76 25.13 -9.93
C GLN A 167 -11.67 25.72 -8.51
N LYS A 168 -11.73 27.04 -8.36
CA LYS A 168 -11.73 27.70 -7.04
C LYS A 168 -12.92 27.25 -6.20
N PHE A 169 -14.11 27.22 -6.78
CA PHE A 169 -15.30 26.76 -6.08
C PHE A 169 -15.14 25.31 -5.62
N PHE A 170 -14.69 24.41 -6.50
CA PHE A 170 -14.45 23.01 -6.17
C PHE A 170 -13.48 22.90 -5.01
N LEU A 171 -12.31 23.51 -5.08
CA LEU A 171 -11.30 23.46 -4.03
C LEU A 171 -11.79 24.02 -2.70
N GLN A 172 -12.51 25.14 -2.71
CA GLN A 172 -13.09 25.71 -1.49
C GLN A 172 -14.05 24.74 -0.81
N ARG A 173 -14.89 24.05 -1.57
CA ARG A 173 -15.82 23.06 -1.02
C ARG A 173 -15.13 21.76 -0.63
N TYR A 174 -14.18 21.31 -1.43
CA TYR A 174 -13.36 20.14 -1.13
C TYR A 174 -12.66 20.28 0.24
N THR A 175 -12.11 21.45 0.50
CA THR A 175 -11.46 21.74 1.77
C THR A 175 -12.41 21.70 2.98
N THR A 176 -13.69 21.98 2.79
CA THR A 176 -14.69 21.83 3.84
C THR A 176 -14.85 20.36 4.25
N PHE A 177 -14.67 19.42 3.34
CA PHE A 177 -14.79 17.98 3.58
C PHE A 177 -13.46 17.29 3.89
N GLN A 178 -12.36 17.97 3.69
CA GLN A 178 -11.00 17.45 3.86
C GLN A 178 -10.79 16.78 5.22
N ARG A 179 -11.26 17.42 6.29
CA ARG A 179 -11.15 16.87 7.64
C ARG A 179 -11.89 15.54 7.76
N ARG A 180 -13.09 15.46 7.24
CA ARG A 180 -13.92 14.25 7.28
C ARG A 180 -13.28 13.09 6.49
N ILE A 181 -12.74 13.38 5.31
CA ILE A 181 -12.02 12.40 4.47
C ILE A 181 -10.79 11.90 5.23
N ARG A 182 -10.01 12.80 5.79
CA ARG A 182 -8.81 12.50 6.55
C ARG A 182 -9.10 11.66 7.79
N ASP A 183 -10.16 12.00 8.54
CA ASP A 183 -10.58 11.24 9.72
C ASP A 183 -10.97 9.79 9.34
N ALA A 184 -11.59 9.59 8.18
CA ALA A 184 -11.91 8.25 7.67
C ALA A 184 -10.64 7.44 7.36
N ILE A 185 -9.63 8.05 6.74
CA ILE A 185 -8.34 7.42 6.46
C ILE A 185 -7.60 7.12 7.76
N LEU A 186 -7.49 8.12 8.65
CA LEU A 186 -6.79 8.01 9.94
C LEU A 186 -7.30 6.82 10.75
N LYS A 187 -8.61 6.73 10.95
CA LYS A 187 -9.23 5.65 11.71
C LYS A 187 -8.87 4.26 11.16
N LYS A 188 -8.82 4.11 9.84
CA LYS A 188 -8.45 2.83 9.22
C LYS A 188 -6.96 2.52 9.36
N MET A 189 -6.08 3.52 9.16
CA MET A 189 -4.64 3.34 9.29
C MET A 189 -4.23 2.98 10.71
N GLU A 190 -4.85 3.58 11.72
CA GLU A 190 -4.64 3.21 13.12
C GLU A 190 -5.05 1.75 13.38
N THR A 191 -6.16 1.30 12.82
CA THR A 191 -6.59 -0.11 12.89
C THR A 191 -5.57 -1.06 12.27
N TYR A 192 -4.83 -0.62 11.25
CA TYR A 192 -3.78 -1.40 10.59
C TYR A 192 -2.40 -1.31 11.30
N GLY A 193 -2.33 -0.65 12.45
CA GLY A 193 -1.13 -0.58 13.28
C GLY A 193 -0.10 0.46 12.86
N PHE A 194 -0.44 1.38 11.96
CA PHE A 194 0.43 2.50 11.59
C PHE A 194 0.39 3.62 12.64
N LEU A 195 1.50 4.32 12.80
CA LEU A 195 1.57 5.59 13.52
C LEU A 195 1.42 6.73 12.51
N ILE A 196 0.34 7.50 12.63
CA ILE A 196 0.02 8.55 11.67
C ILE A 196 0.42 9.92 12.20
N HIS A 197 1.11 10.70 11.36
CA HIS A 197 1.40 12.10 11.60
C HIS A 197 0.57 12.98 10.66
N LEU A 198 -0.26 13.84 11.24
CA LEU A 198 -1.04 14.82 10.49
C LEU A 198 -0.17 16.08 10.29
N LEU A 199 -0.01 16.50 9.05
CA LEU A 199 0.84 17.65 8.69
C LEU A 199 0.31 18.95 9.28
N GLU A 200 -1.01 19.16 9.27
CA GLU A 200 -1.63 20.39 9.73
C GLU A 200 -1.43 20.66 11.23
N ASP A 201 -1.22 19.60 12.01
CA ASP A 201 -1.01 19.71 13.44
C ASP A 201 0.44 20.09 13.80
N LYS A 202 1.34 20.08 12.81
CA LYS A 202 2.75 20.41 13.00
C LYS A 202 3.01 21.89 12.77
N PRO A 203 3.60 22.61 13.76
CA PRO A 203 3.94 24.03 13.58
C PRO A 203 4.81 24.32 12.36
N LEU A 204 5.69 23.37 12.00
CA LEU A 204 6.61 23.46 10.88
C LEU A 204 5.89 23.63 9.52
N TYR A 205 4.69 23.07 9.38
CA TYR A 205 3.98 23.09 8.12
C TYR A 205 2.95 24.24 8.00
N LYS A 206 2.88 25.14 8.98
CA LYS A 206 1.97 26.30 8.94
C LYS A 206 2.24 27.22 7.75
N GLU A 207 3.50 27.35 7.33
CA GLU A 207 3.90 28.14 6.17
C GLU A 207 3.37 27.60 4.85
N PHE A 208 3.13 26.28 4.77
CA PHE A 208 2.61 25.61 3.58
C PHE A 208 1.08 25.62 3.49
N LYS A 209 0.38 26.25 4.42
CA LYS A 209 -1.08 26.42 4.29
C LYS A 209 -1.37 27.33 3.10
N SER A 210 -2.32 26.91 2.25
CA SER A 210 -2.79 27.79 1.18
C SER A 210 -3.39 29.06 1.77
N LYS A 211 -3.40 30.14 0.96
CA LYS A 211 -4.03 31.40 1.35
C LYS A 211 -5.52 31.24 1.71
N ASN A 212 -6.16 30.19 1.21
CA ASN A 212 -7.55 29.82 1.53
C ASN A 212 -7.67 28.95 2.78
N GLY A 213 -6.56 28.67 3.46
CA GLY A 213 -6.54 28.13 4.82
C GLY A 213 -6.75 26.60 4.97
N THR A 214 -6.76 25.82 3.90
CA THR A 214 -7.37 24.51 3.94
C THR A 214 -6.56 23.35 3.36
N LEU A 215 -5.83 23.54 2.27
CA LEU A 215 -4.93 22.52 1.75
C LEU A 215 -3.47 22.88 2.05
N VAL A 216 -2.77 22.01 2.76
CA VAL A 216 -1.36 22.21 3.06
C VAL A 216 -0.52 22.09 1.79
N GLY A 217 0.30 23.11 1.51
CA GLY A 217 1.20 23.13 0.38
C GLY A 217 0.56 23.43 -0.98
N VAL A 218 -0.72 23.74 -1.05
CA VAL A 218 -1.40 24.07 -2.31
C VAL A 218 -1.48 25.57 -2.52
N TYR A 219 -1.09 26.02 -3.69
CA TYR A 219 -1.24 27.42 -4.11
C TYR A 219 -1.67 27.53 -5.58
N PHE A 220 -2.21 28.68 -5.95
CA PHE A 220 -2.54 28.97 -7.34
C PHE A 220 -1.32 29.56 -8.04
N ASP A 221 -0.88 28.91 -9.11
CA ASP A 221 0.17 29.40 -9.98
C ASP A 221 -0.44 30.21 -11.13
N PRO A 222 -0.26 31.52 -11.15
CA PRO A 222 -0.82 32.37 -12.19
C PRO A 222 -0.17 32.17 -13.57
N THR A 223 1.01 31.55 -13.63
CA THR A 223 1.72 31.30 -14.88
C THR A 223 1.09 30.12 -15.65
N SER A 224 0.74 29.07 -14.95
CA SER A 224 0.09 27.90 -15.54
C SER A 224 -1.44 27.95 -15.46
N ASP A 225 -2.01 28.96 -14.79
CA ASP A 225 -3.44 29.08 -14.49
C ASP A 225 -4.01 27.85 -13.78
N LYS A 226 -3.21 27.27 -12.87
CA LYS A 226 -3.54 26.02 -12.17
C LYS A 226 -3.21 26.10 -10.69
N PHE A 227 -3.86 25.24 -9.92
CA PHE A 227 -3.42 24.94 -8.57
C PHE A 227 -2.30 23.91 -8.60
N VAL A 228 -1.24 24.16 -7.86
CA VAL A 228 -0.07 23.29 -7.78
C VAL A 228 0.27 23.00 -6.32
N LEU A 229 0.91 21.86 -6.08
CA LEU A 229 1.47 21.52 -4.77
C LEU A 229 2.87 22.13 -4.65
N ASP A 230 3.12 22.81 -3.52
CA ASP A 230 4.45 23.39 -3.25
C ASP A 230 5.48 22.25 -3.09
N SER A 231 6.48 22.22 -3.94
CA SER A 231 7.55 21.22 -3.90
C SER A 231 8.36 21.29 -2.62
N GLY A 232 8.46 22.45 -1.98
CA GLY A 232 9.12 22.62 -0.69
C GLY A 232 8.46 21.83 0.44
N LEU A 233 7.16 21.53 0.34
CA LEU A 233 6.48 20.70 1.33
C LEU A 233 7.06 19.28 1.38
N LEU A 234 7.30 18.65 0.26
CA LEU A 234 7.86 17.29 0.21
C LEU A 234 9.28 17.27 0.79
N THR A 235 10.09 18.31 0.46
CA THR A 235 11.43 18.48 1.04
C THR A 235 11.37 18.66 2.56
N ALA A 236 10.47 19.50 3.07
CA ALA A 236 10.29 19.72 4.49
C ALA A 236 9.83 18.44 5.22
N ILE A 237 8.96 17.63 4.62
CA ILE A 237 8.59 16.33 5.18
C ILE A 237 9.81 15.41 5.26
N GLN A 238 10.60 15.33 4.19
CA GLN A 238 11.79 14.48 4.12
C GLN A 238 12.85 14.88 5.17
N GLU A 239 13.14 16.15 5.30
CA GLU A 239 14.15 16.67 6.24
C GLU A 239 13.77 16.45 7.70
N ASN A 240 12.49 16.63 8.02
CA ASN A 240 12.03 16.55 9.41
C ASN A 240 11.57 15.14 9.84
N ASN A 241 11.29 14.28 8.88
CA ASN A 241 10.81 12.91 9.11
C ASN A 241 11.48 11.93 8.14
N PRO A 242 12.82 11.77 8.17
CA PRO A 242 13.57 11.05 7.13
C PRO A 242 13.22 9.56 7.01
N ASN A 243 12.60 8.98 8.03
CA ASN A 243 12.20 7.57 8.05
C ASN A 243 10.70 7.36 7.87
N THR A 244 9.95 8.44 7.66
CA THR A 244 8.50 8.39 7.54
C THR A 244 8.11 8.18 6.09
N LEU A 245 7.18 7.28 5.84
CA LEU A 245 6.58 7.09 4.53
C LEU A 245 5.44 8.09 4.34
N VAL A 246 5.17 8.45 3.10
CA VAL A 246 4.02 9.28 2.73
C VAL A 246 2.93 8.39 2.15
N LEU A 247 1.78 8.34 2.82
CA LEU A 247 0.56 7.81 2.24
C LEU A 247 -0.13 8.95 1.50
N SER A 248 -0.16 8.89 0.19
CA SER A 248 -0.86 9.88 -0.62
C SER A 248 -2.14 9.32 -1.21
N TYR A 249 -3.14 10.17 -1.33
CA TYR A 249 -4.33 9.88 -2.10
C TYR A 249 -4.68 11.03 -3.02
N ARG A 250 -5.24 10.70 -4.18
CA ARG A 250 -5.64 11.65 -5.21
C ARG A 250 -6.98 11.26 -5.81
N ILE A 251 -7.81 12.25 -6.07
CA ILE A 251 -9.02 12.08 -6.85
C ILE A 251 -8.64 12.23 -8.32
N ASP A 252 -8.66 11.11 -9.05
CA ASP A 252 -8.30 11.06 -10.48
C ASP A 252 -9.46 11.51 -11.36
N THR A 253 -10.69 11.13 -11.01
CA THR A 253 -11.87 11.54 -11.77
C THR A 253 -13.05 11.84 -10.85
N LEU A 254 -13.84 12.83 -11.24
CA LEU A 254 -15.15 13.10 -10.69
C LEU A 254 -16.09 13.48 -11.84
N ILE A 255 -17.08 12.67 -12.11
CA ILE A 255 -17.98 12.83 -13.25
C ILE A 255 -19.41 12.74 -12.75
N PHE A 256 -20.23 13.73 -13.11
CA PHE A 256 -21.68 13.62 -12.99
C PHE A 256 -22.26 13.14 -14.34
N LEU A 257 -22.98 12.04 -14.29
CA LEU A 257 -23.65 11.44 -15.45
C LEU A 257 -25.12 11.88 -15.43
N PRO A 258 -25.52 12.87 -16.23
CA PRO A 258 -26.89 13.43 -16.18
C PRO A 258 -27.96 12.45 -16.63
N GLU A 259 -27.61 11.49 -17.48
CA GLU A 259 -28.53 10.48 -18.02
C GLU A 259 -28.97 9.46 -16.96
N THR A 260 -28.07 9.07 -16.08
CA THR A 260 -28.33 8.11 -14.99
C THR A 260 -28.49 8.80 -13.62
N GLU A 261 -28.29 10.12 -13.56
CA GLU A 261 -28.21 10.90 -12.31
C GLU A 261 -27.22 10.29 -11.33
N GLU A 262 -26.05 9.89 -11.83
CA GLU A 262 -25.01 9.28 -11.02
C GLU A 262 -23.77 10.19 -10.92
N LEU A 263 -23.23 10.29 -9.71
CA LEU A 263 -21.91 10.80 -9.43
C LEU A 263 -20.93 9.63 -9.40
N SER A 264 -19.89 9.69 -10.25
CA SER A 264 -18.82 8.69 -10.31
C SER A 264 -17.51 9.32 -9.89
N ILE A 265 -16.81 8.69 -8.96
CA ILE A 265 -15.50 9.14 -8.47
C ILE A 265 -14.48 8.00 -8.58
N THR A 266 -13.25 8.34 -8.97
CA THR A 266 -12.10 7.43 -8.91
C THR A 266 -11.04 8.03 -8.03
N ILE A 267 -10.58 7.26 -7.04
CA ILE A 267 -9.54 7.63 -6.09
C ILE A 267 -8.37 6.68 -6.24
N ASN A 268 -7.16 7.22 -6.23
CA ASN A 268 -5.91 6.47 -6.24
C ASN A 268 -5.18 6.65 -4.92
N PHE A 269 -4.64 5.56 -4.38
CA PHE A 269 -3.82 5.53 -3.17
C PHE A 269 -2.42 5.01 -3.48
N SER A 270 -1.41 5.65 -2.90
CA SER A 270 -0.02 5.21 -3.01
C SER A 270 0.75 5.44 -1.71
N ILE A 271 1.76 4.62 -1.47
CA ILE A 271 2.78 4.88 -0.44
C ILE A 271 4.09 5.24 -1.13
N LYS A 272 4.75 6.28 -0.64
CA LYS A 272 6.01 6.79 -1.16
C LYS A 272 7.03 6.97 -0.05
N ASP A 273 8.25 6.53 -0.29
CA ASP A 273 9.41 6.92 0.48
C ASP A 273 10.07 8.12 -0.20
N LEU A 274 10.10 9.26 0.47
CA LEU A 274 10.66 10.49 -0.10
C LEU A 274 12.19 10.40 -0.26
N LYS A 275 12.86 9.61 0.60
CA LYS A 275 14.30 9.47 0.58
C LYS A 275 14.79 8.69 -0.63
N SER A 276 14.14 7.58 -0.95
CA SER A 276 14.50 6.72 -2.11
C SER A 276 13.71 7.08 -3.37
N GLY A 277 12.68 7.93 -3.27
CA GLY A 277 11.78 8.23 -4.38
C GLY A 277 10.85 7.07 -4.77
N ILE A 278 10.96 5.92 -4.10
CA ILE A 278 10.20 4.72 -4.43
C ILE A 278 8.74 4.94 -4.07
N THR A 279 7.86 4.67 -5.03
CA THR A 279 6.41 4.75 -4.87
C THR A 279 5.78 3.40 -5.15
N ARG A 280 4.84 2.98 -4.31
CA ARG A 280 4.01 1.80 -4.51
C ARG A 280 2.54 2.20 -4.56
N SER A 281 1.87 1.84 -5.63
CA SER A 281 0.41 1.96 -5.70
C SER A 281 -0.22 0.93 -4.76
N ILE A 282 -1.15 1.39 -3.95
CA ILE A 282 -1.97 0.53 -3.08
C ILE A 282 -3.18 0.05 -3.85
N GLY A 283 -3.79 0.93 -4.61
CA GLY A 283 -4.94 0.61 -5.44
C GLY A 283 -5.67 1.84 -5.94
N THR A 284 -6.54 1.59 -6.91
CA THR A 284 -7.44 2.59 -7.46
C THR A 284 -8.86 2.10 -7.27
N GLN A 285 -9.71 2.92 -6.67
CA GLN A 285 -11.10 2.58 -6.41
C GLN A 285 -12.04 3.53 -7.13
N THR A 286 -12.97 2.96 -7.88
CA THR A 286 -14.11 3.69 -8.46
C THR A 286 -15.35 3.42 -7.63
N TYR A 287 -16.06 4.48 -7.28
CA TYR A 287 -17.33 4.43 -6.57
C TYR A 287 -18.39 5.24 -7.33
N ARG A 288 -19.62 4.75 -7.36
CA ARG A 288 -20.75 5.40 -8.01
C ARG A 288 -21.90 5.54 -7.01
N GLN A 289 -22.54 6.69 -7.05
CA GLN A 289 -23.68 7.00 -6.20
C GLN A 289 -24.72 7.79 -6.99
N ARG A 290 -25.98 7.42 -6.89
CA ARG A 290 -27.07 8.22 -7.45
C ARG A 290 -27.14 9.58 -6.76
N SER A 291 -27.28 10.63 -7.57
CA SER A 291 -27.45 12.00 -7.12
C SER A 291 -28.46 12.68 -8.04
N SER A 292 -29.71 12.73 -7.61
CA SER A 292 -30.79 13.43 -8.31
C SER A 292 -30.63 14.96 -8.27
N GLN A 293 -29.64 15.44 -7.54
CA GLN A 293 -29.42 16.85 -7.29
C GLN A 293 -28.46 17.43 -8.31
N ARG A 294 -28.93 18.36 -9.12
CA ARG A 294 -28.10 19.16 -10.05
C ARG A 294 -27.68 20.51 -9.46
N ASN A 295 -28.06 20.77 -8.22
CA ASN A 295 -27.63 21.96 -7.52
C ASN A 295 -26.16 21.84 -7.13
N ARG A 296 -25.41 22.90 -7.41
CA ARG A 296 -23.97 23.00 -7.17
C ARG A 296 -23.58 22.66 -5.73
N GLU A 297 -24.32 23.18 -4.74
CA GLU A 297 -24.03 22.97 -3.33
C GLU A 297 -24.31 21.52 -2.92
N LEU A 298 -25.49 21.00 -3.26
CA LEU A 298 -25.87 19.64 -2.93
C LEU A 298 -25.03 18.58 -3.64
N LEU A 299 -24.55 18.87 -4.85
CA LEU A 299 -23.61 18.01 -5.55
C LEU A 299 -22.32 17.87 -4.77
N MET A 300 -21.79 18.97 -4.22
CA MET A 300 -20.57 18.95 -3.42
C MET A 300 -20.76 18.22 -2.08
N ASP A 301 -21.94 18.28 -1.45
CA ASP A 301 -22.26 17.49 -0.27
C ASP A 301 -22.29 15.99 -0.59
N ASN A 302 -22.90 15.61 -1.71
CA ASN A 302 -22.89 14.23 -2.18
C ASN A 302 -21.49 13.75 -2.58
N PHE A 303 -20.65 14.64 -3.07
CA PHE A 303 -19.24 14.36 -3.37
C PHE A 303 -18.47 13.89 -2.15
N ALA A 304 -18.59 14.57 -1.01
CA ALA A 304 -17.91 14.16 0.22
C ALA A 304 -18.31 12.74 0.65
N ASN A 305 -19.61 12.42 0.56
CA ASN A 305 -20.09 11.07 0.83
C ASN A 305 -19.52 10.04 -0.15
N CYS A 306 -19.42 10.42 -1.42
CA CYS A 306 -18.87 9.56 -2.46
C CYS A 306 -17.39 9.23 -2.22
N VAL A 307 -16.58 10.25 -1.83
CA VAL A 307 -15.16 10.08 -1.48
C VAL A 307 -15.02 9.15 -0.27
N GLU A 308 -15.76 9.41 0.80
CA GLU A 308 -15.72 8.60 2.01
C GLU A 308 -16.09 7.13 1.74
N ASN A 309 -17.12 6.90 0.92
CA ASN A 309 -17.53 5.55 0.52
C ASN A 309 -16.49 4.86 -0.36
N ALA A 310 -15.83 5.59 -1.26
CA ALA A 310 -14.73 5.04 -2.07
C ALA A 310 -13.54 4.64 -1.20
N ILE A 311 -13.17 5.46 -0.22
CA ILE A 311 -12.11 5.15 0.75
C ILE A 311 -12.50 3.91 1.57
N ASN A 312 -13.71 3.89 2.12
CA ASN A 312 -14.19 2.76 2.91
C ASN A 312 -14.22 1.47 2.10
N LYS A 313 -14.60 1.53 0.83
CA LYS A 313 -14.60 0.36 -0.05
C LYS A 313 -13.18 -0.16 -0.29
N LEU A 314 -12.22 0.73 -0.63
CA LEU A 314 -10.83 0.34 -0.80
C LEU A 314 -10.23 -0.26 0.48
N MET A 315 -10.49 0.38 1.63
CA MET A 315 -9.94 -0.04 2.91
C MET A 315 -10.65 -1.26 3.52
N ASN A 316 -11.79 -1.65 3.01
CA ASN A 316 -12.49 -2.88 3.40
C ASN A 316 -12.31 -4.01 2.38
N GLU A 317 -11.52 -3.80 1.32
CA GLU A 317 -11.15 -4.90 0.43
C GLU A 317 -10.37 -5.97 1.20
N GLU A 318 -10.54 -7.21 0.76
CA GLU A 318 -9.75 -8.32 1.26
C GLU A 318 -8.25 -8.04 1.09
N ASN A 319 -7.50 -8.32 2.11
CA ASN A 319 -6.05 -8.07 2.17
C ASN A 319 -5.64 -6.58 2.10
N ALA A 320 -6.52 -5.64 2.38
CA ALA A 320 -6.16 -4.21 2.35
C ALA A 320 -5.06 -3.88 3.37
N ALA A 321 -5.16 -4.39 4.60
CA ALA A 321 -4.13 -4.22 5.63
C ALA A 321 -2.82 -4.89 5.22
N ALA A 322 -2.87 -6.12 4.67
CA ALA A 322 -1.68 -6.83 4.19
C ALA A 322 -1.02 -6.09 3.02
N LYS A 323 -1.79 -5.60 2.05
CA LYS A 323 -1.28 -4.81 0.92
C LYS A 323 -0.55 -3.54 1.39
N LEU A 324 -1.15 -2.81 2.34
CA LEU A 324 -0.56 -1.60 2.91
C LEU A 324 0.73 -1.90 3.68
N ASN A 325 0.69 -2.87 4.59
CA ASN A 325 1.86 -3.30 5.35
C ASN A 325 2.97 -3.80 4.41
N ALA A 326 2.63 -4.67 3.46
CA ALA A 326 3.58 -5.21 2.51
C ALA A 326 4.20 -4.11 1.62
N ALA A 327 3.43 -3.15 1.16
CA ALA A 327 3.94 -2.02 0.38
C ALA A 327 4.92 -1.18 1.20
N ALA A 328 4.58 -0.87 2.47
CA ALA A 328 5.43 -0.10 3.37
C ALA A 328 6.74 -0.85 3.71
N ILE A 329 6.66 -2.14 4.03
CA ILE A 329 7.83 -3.00 4.31
C ILE A 329 8.70 -3.12 3.06
N SER A 330 8.10 -3.38 1.91
CA SER A 330 8.80 -3.49 0.63
C SER A 330 9.61 -2.24 0.31
N ILE A 331 9.02 -1.06 0.48
CA ILE A 331 9.71 0.21 0.25
C ILE A 331 10.89 0.35 1.23
N LYS A 332 10.68 0.08 2.53
CA LYS A 332 11.74 0.16 3.53
C LYS A 332 12.86 -0.85 3.27
N ASN A 333 12.53 -2.08 2.91
CA ASN A 333 13.52 -3.10 2.55
C ASN A 333 14.35 -2.69 1.33
N MET A 334 13.75 -2.02 0.35
CA MET A 334 14.46 -1.47 -0.79
C MET A 334 15.36 -0.28 -0.41
N ALA A 335 14.96 0.52 0.58
CA ALA A 335 15.73 1.66 1.06
C ALA A 335 16.94 1.28 1.95
N ILE A 336 16.95 0.06 2.51
CA ILE A 336 18.04 -0.46 3.40
C ILE A 336 19.19 -1.09 2.57
N ARG A 337 19.11 -1.10 1.25
CA ARG A 337 20.18 -1.68 0.42
C ARG A 337 21.55 -1.07 0.77
N PRO A 338 22.64 -1.87 0.71
CA PRO A 338 23.97 -1.37 1.03
C PRO A 338 24.26 -0.12 0.19
N LYS A 339 24.83 0.91 0.84
CA LYS A 339 25.33 2.10 0.15
C LYS A 339 26.26 1.63 -0.97
N GLY A 340 25.93 1.97 -2.22
CA GLY A 340 26.71 1.57 -3.39
C GLY A 340 26.03 0.51 -4.28
N ALA A 341 24.86 -0.01 -3.93
CA ALA A 341 24.11 -0.87 -4.84
C ALA A 341 23.36 0.00 -5.86
N LEU A 342 23.87 0.02 -7.08
CA LEU A 342 23.24 0.69 -8.22
C LEU A 342 21.86 0.07 -8.49
N THR A 343 20.84 0.91 -8.57
CA THR A 343 19.47 0.47 -8.90
C THR A 343 19.01 1.12 -10.20
N PHE A 344 18.49 0.30 -11.10
CA PHE A 344 17.87 0.71 -12.34
C PHE A 344 16.34 0.65 -12.22
N ILE A 345 15.66 1.75 -12.53
CA ILE A 345 14.20 1.85 -12.42
C ILE A 345 13.64 2.33 -13.77
N VAL A 346 12.71 1.57 -14.32
CA VAL A 346 11.93 1.96 -15.51
C VAL A 346 10.49 2.22 -15.11
N ASN A 347 9.99 3.42 -15.38
CA ASN A 347 8.58 3.73 -15.26
C ASN A 347 7.96 3.80 -16.65
N ALA A 348 7.33 2.72 -17.05
CA ALA A 348 6.73 2.57 -18.38
C ALA A 348 5.24 2.98 -18.43
N SER A 349 4.75 3.77 -17.48
CA SER A 349 3.34 4.19 -17.41
C SER A 349 2.87 5.01 -18.61
N ALA A 350 3.79 5.70 -19.29
CA ALA A 350 3.49 6.50 -20.49
C ALA A 350 3.14 5.65 -21.72
N PHE A 351 3.52 4.38 -21.76
CA PHE A 351 3.20 3.50 -22.87
C PHE A 351 1.81 2.85 -22.73
N ASP A 352 1.20 2.55 -23.87
CA ASP A 352 0.04 1.66 -23.88
C ASP A 352 0.38 0.26 -23.31
N THR A 353 -0.63 -0.48 -22.87
CA THR A 353 -0.43 -1.73 -22.12
C THR A 353 0.36 -2.80 -22.89
N LYS A 354 0.23 -2.88 -24.24
CA LYS A 354 0.94 -3.90 -25.05
C LYS A 354 2.41 -3.51 -25.23
N VAL A 355 2.67 -2.24 -25.55
CA VAL A 355 4.02 -1.70 -25.72
C VAL A 355 4.77 -1.80 -24.40
N ARG A 356 4.16 -1.38 -23.31
CA ARG A 356 4.71 -1.43 -21.96
C ARG A 356 5.21 -2.81 -21.56
N LYS A 357 4.35 -3.82 -21.67
CA LYS A 357 4.73 -5.21 -21.34
C LYS A 357 5.90 -5.70 -22.20
N ARG A 358 5.90 -5.35 -23.48
CA ARG A 358 6.96 -5.74 -24.41
C ARG A 358 8.29 -5.06 -24.04
N VAL A 359 8.28 -3.75 -23.81
CA VAL A 359 9.48 -2.97 -23.46
C VAL A 359 10.09 -3.49 -22.15
N MET A 360 9.27 -3.64 -21.10
CA MET A 360 9.73 -4.16 -19.82
C MET A 360 10.28 -5.59 -19.93
N TYR A 361 9.64 -6.45 -20.69
CA TYR A 361 10.16 -7.79 -20.96
C TYR A 361 11.51 -7.77 -21.68
N MET A 362 11.65 -6.92 -22.69
CA MET A 362 12.89 -6.81 -23.47
C MET A 362 14.05 -6.24 -22.63
N ILE A 363 13.81 -5.19 -21.83
CA ILE A 363 14.80 -4.66 -20.90
C ILE A 363 15.20 -5.72 -19.88
N ARG A 364 14.25 -6.42 -19.28
CA ARG A 364 14.53 -7.53 -18.36
C ARG A 364 15.44 -8.59 -19.01
N LYS A 365 15.11 -8.98 -20.23
CA LYS A 365 15.91 -9.96 -20.98
C LYS A 365 17.33 -9.46 -21.21
N GLU A 366 17.50 -8.17 -21.55
CA GLU A 366 18.83 -7.57 -21.75
C GLU A 366 19.66 -7.56 -20.47
N LEU A 367 19.08 -7.10 -19.35
CA LEU A 367 19.76 -7.11 -18.04
C LEU A 367 20.24 -8.52 -17.64
N LEU A 368 19.42 -9.53 -17.89
CA LEU A 368 19.77 -10.92 -17.60
C LEU A 368 20.85 -11.46 -18.54
N SER A 369 20.73 -11.18 -19.85
CA SER A 369 21.66 -11.68 -20.87
C SER A 369 23.08 -11.12 -20.71
N LYS A 370 23.20 -9.88 -20.25
CA LYS A 370 24.48 -9.22 -19.96
C LYS A 370 25.03 -9.54 -18.57
N GLY A 371 24.27 -10.25 -17.74
CA GLY A 371 24.64 -10.53 -16.35
C GLY A 371 24.66 -9.29 -15.47
N LEU A 372 23.98 -8.21 -15.91
CA LEU A 372 23.86 -6.96 -15.15
C LEU A 372 22.97 -7.11 -13.93
N SER A 373 22.06 -8.08 -13.94
CA SER A 373 21.20 -8.41 -12.81
C SER A 373 20.83 -9.89 -12.83
N SER A 374 20.28 -10.40 -11.74
CA SER A 374 19.70 -11.75 -11.66
C SER A 374 18.18 -11.69 -11.68
N SER A 375 17.51 -12.81 -11.99
CA SER A 375 16.05 -12.87 -12.03
C SER A 375 15.40 -12.53 -10.69
N GLU A 376 16.07 -12.82 -9.59
CA GLU A 376 15.64 -12.56 -8.21
C GLU A 376 15.73 -11.08 -7.83
N LYS A 377 16.64 -10.35 -8.49
CA LYS A 377 16.91 -8.93 -8.26
C LYS A 377 16.13 -8.00 -9.20
N ILE A 378 15.30 -8.56 -10.09
CA ILE A 378 14.44 -7.80 -10.99
C ILE A 378 12.99 -7.95 -10.55
N MET A 379 12.41 -6.84 -10.13
CA MET A 379 11.00 -6.74 -9.75
C MET A 379 10.24 -5.97 -10.81
N SER A 380 9.04 -6.44 -11.15
CA SER A 380 8.19 -5.79 -12.12
C SER A 380 6.76 -5.70 -11.60
N SER A 381 6.17 -4.51 -11.76
CA SER A 381 4.73 -4.27 -11.60
C SER A 381 4.09 -4.07 -12.97
N ASP A 382 2.81 -3.69 -13.02
CA ASP A 382 2.14 -3.38 -14.29
C ASP A 382 2.72 -2.14 -15.01
N THR A 383 3.35 -1.23 -14.27
CA THR A 383 3.84 0.05 -14.82
C THR A 383 5.30 0.32 -14.56
N THR A 384 5.94 -0.41 -13.64
CA THR A 384 7.31 -0.16 -13.21
C THR A 384 8.12 -1.44 -13.17
N MET A 385 9.39 -1.36 -13.53
CA MET A 385 10.39 -2.40 -13.31
C MET A 385 11.54 -1.80 -12.52
N THR A 386 12.02 -2.52 -11.52
CA THR A 386 13.19 -2.16 -10.73
C THR A 386 14.19 -3.31 -10.78
N ALA A 387 15.44 -3.02 -11.02
CA ALA A 387 16.52 -4.00 -11.05
C ALA A 387 17.69 -3.52 -10.17
N GLU A 388 18.20 -4.40 -9.33
CA GLU A 388 19.47 -4.20 -8.65
C GLU A 388 20.59 -4.65 -9.58
N ILE A 389 21.55 -3.77 -9.84
CA ILE A 389 22.64 -3.99 -10.79
C ILE A 389 23.85 -4.60 -10.07
N ASN A 390 24.46 -5.58 -10.72
CA ASN A 390 25.66 -6.23 -10.22
C ASN A 390 26.86 -5.26 -10.27
N PRO A 391 27.43 -4.89 -9.12
CA PRO A 391 28.55 -3.93 -9.05
C PRO A 391 29.83 -4.43 -9.73
N ASP A 392 29.97 -5.75 -9.90
CA ASP A 392 31.13 -6.34 -10.63
C ASP A 392 31.02 -6.15 -12.14
N LYS A 393 29.84 -5.81 -12.66
CA LYS A 393 29.56 -5.65 -14.09
C LYS A 393 29.35 -4.21 -14.52
N CYS A 394 28.93 -3.35 -13.60
CA CYS A 394 28.67 -1.96 -13.86
C CYS A 394 28.92 -1.16 -12.58
N LYS A 395 29.78 -0.15 -12.66
CA LYS A 395 30.31 0.57 -11.49
C LYS A 395 29.39 1.71 -11.06
N ASP A 396 28.77 2.38 -12.03
CA ASP A 396 27.94 3.54 -11.76
C ASP A 396 26.76 3.66 -12.75
N ARG A 397 25.90 4.61 -12.48
CA ARG A 397 24.66 4.84 -13.24
C ARG A 397 24.91 5.39 -14.64
N GLU A 398 26.01 6.12 -14.86
CA GLU A 398 26.35 6.67 -16.17
C GLU A 398 26.84 5.59 -17.10
N GLU A 399 27.70 4.69 -16.60
CA GLU A 399 28.15 3.49 -17.32
C GLU A 399 26.94 2.62 -17.68
N LEU A 400 26.01 2.41 -16.71
CA LEU A 400 24.80 1.64 -16.96
C LEU A 400 23.97 2.22 -18.10
N TYR A 401 23.75 3.52 -18.07
CA TYR A 401 22.97 4.20 -19.10
C TYR A 401 23.66 4.22 -20.45
N MET A 402 24.88 4.73 -20.51
CA MET A 402 25.60 4.96 -21.76
C MET A 402 26.05 3.70 -22.48
N GLU A 403 26.48 2.68 -21.74
CA GLU A 403 27.02 1.46 -22.34
C GLU A 403 26.00 0.35 -22.56
N TYR A 404 24.92 0.33 -21.76
CA TYR A 404 23.98 -0.79 -21.80
C TYR A 404 22.55 -0.40 -22.16
N ILE A 405 22.01 0.64 -21.53
CA ILE A 405 20.57 0.95 -21.64
C ILE A 405 20.25 1.80 -22.88
N ALA A 406 20.97 2.89 -23.10
CA ALA A 406 20.71 3.78 -24.24
C ALA A 406 20.90 3.05 -25.59
N PRO A 407 22.04 2.35 -25.84
CA PRO A 407 22.20 1.63 -27.10
C PRO A 407 21.18 0.51 -27.31
N PHE A 408 20.73 -0.12 -26.21
CA PHE A 408 19.69 -1.13 -26.28
C PHE A 408 18.33 -0.53 -26.64
N LEU A 409 17.92 0.59 -26.03
CA LEU A 409 16.66 1.28 -26.30
C LEU A 409 16.62 1.82 -27.72
N GLU A 410 17.70 2.44 -28.19
CA GLU A 410 17.87 2.88 -29.59
C GLU A 410 17.75 1.71 -30.55
N GLY A 411 18.37 0.59 -30.24
CA GLY A 411 18.31 -0.65 -31.05
C GLY A 411 16.91 -1.23 -31.19
N ILE A 412 15.99 -0.94 -30.26
CA ILE A 412 14.58 -1.33 -30.33
C ILE A 412 13.66 -0.19 -30.78
N GLY A 413 14.22 0.95 -31.23
CA GLY A 413 13.51 2.10 -31.79
C GLY A 413 12.90 3.03 -30.73
N ILE A 414 13.47 3.05 -29.53
CA ILE A 414 13.06 3.99 -28.45
C ILE A 414 14.19 5.00 -28.25
N GLU A 415 13.95 6.22 -28.68
CA GLU A 415 14.82 7.35 -28.39
C GLU A 415 14.37 8.03 -27.10
N LEU A 416 15.31 8.29 -26.20
CA LEU A 416 15.05 8.98 -24.94
C LEU A 416 15.66 10.39 -25.00
N ASP A 417 14.82 11.38 -24.73
CA ASP A 417 15.28 12.73 -24.49
C ASP A 417 15.89 12.83 -23.08
N ASP A 418 16.79 13.77 -22.85
CA ASP A 418 17.48 13.97 -21.57
C ASP A 418 16.53 14.20 -20.38
N ASP A 419 15.36 14.78 -20.64
CA ASP A 419 14.32 15.00 -19.62
C ASP A 419 13.61 13.71 -19.16
N LYS A 420 13.80 12.61 -19.89
CA LYS A 420 13.26 11.29 -19.55
C LYS A 420 14.21 10.43 -18.74
N VAL A 421 15.46 10.85 -18.63
CA VAL A 421 16.52 10.16 -17.87
C VAL A 421 16.83 10.95 -16.61
N HIS A 422 16.65 10.30 -15.45
CA HIS A 422 16.86 10.96 -14.17
C HIS A 422 17.87 10.18 -13.33
N TYR A 423 18.82 10.91 -12.76
CA TYR A 423 19.80 10.38 -11.83
C TYR A 423 19.44 10.82 -10.40
N ASP A 424 19.25 9.86 -9.50
CA ASP A 424 18.95 10.11 -8.09
C ASP A 424 19.87 9.26 -7.22
N GLY A 425 20.92 9.88 -6.64
CA GLY A 425 21.96 9.17 -5.92
C GLY A 425 22.61 8.08 -6.79
N ASP A 426 22.55 6.84 -6.36
CA ASP A 426 23.04 5.68 -7.12
C ASP A 426 21.96 5.07 -8.03
N ASN A 427 20.82 5.75 -8.20
CA ASN A 427 19.71 5.24 -9.01
C ASN A 427 19.70 5.86 -10.41
N LEU A 428 19.40 5.04 -11.40
CA LEU A 428 19.05 5.44 -12.75
C LEU A 428 17.54 5.22 -12.96
N LEU A 429 16.79 6.29 -13.19
CA LEU A 429 15.37 6.27 -13.45
C LEU A 429 15.06 6.68 -14.87
N ILE A 430 14.35 5.84 -15.61
CA ILE A 430 13.87 6.11 -16.96
C ILE A 430 12.34 6.23 -16.97
N LYS A 431 11.84 7.30 -17.61
CA LYS A 431 10.41 7.56 -17.84
C LYS A 431 10.17 7.74 -19.34
N PRO A 432 10.17 6.67 -20.13
CA PRO A 432 10.00 6.76 -21.59
C PRO A 432 8.63 7.30 -21.99
#